data_d8fe86a48dc32306be005cf609f94a7d
#
_entry.id   d8fe86a48dc32306be005cf609f94a7d
#
_cell.length_a   1.000
_cell.length_b   1.000
_cell.length_c   1.000
_cell.angle_alpha   90.00
_cell.angle_beta   90.00
_cell.angle_gamma   90.00
#
_symmetry.space_group_name_H-M   'P 1'
#
loop_
_entity.id
_entity.type
_entity.pdbx_description
1 polymer ?
#
loop_
_entity_poly.entity_id
_entity_poly.type
_entity_poly.pdbx_seq_one_letter_code
_entity_poly.pdbx_strand_id
1 'polypeptide(L)'
;MRRDRRFITLALLGLLLSSILGAAPKADLWPRWDRHDAASTAKLDHSAWDRFLNRYLVTDHPSGINRVRYGDVTEEHRRALESYIERLQGTPVSRLNREEQMAYWINLYNAVTVRVILDHYPVASITKINLSSGLFGRGPWEAKLLEVEGEKISLNDVEHRILRPIWKDPRVHYALNCASTGCPNLQQRAYTGANLEVFLDKGAREYVNHPRGTFFRGERLVLSSIYDWFREDFDGSEEGVLRHLRRYAAAELNERLENYSGRISYEYDWSLNE
;
A
#
# COMPACT_ATOMS: atom_id res chain seq x y z
N MET A 1 -18.24 64.28 -29.13
CA MET A 1 -18.29 62.82 -29.30
C MET A 1 -17.30 62.21 -28.31
N ARG A 2 -17.76 61.75 -27.17
CA ARG A 2 -16.94 61.00 -26.17
C ARG A 2 -17.23 59.53 -26.34
N ARG A 3 -16.20 58.73 -26.60
CA ARG A 3 -16.26 57.27 -26.67
C ARG A 3 -15.89 56.68 -25.30
N ASP A 4 -16.88 56.17 -24.60
CA ASP A 4 -16.67 55.36 -23.39
C ASP A 4 -16.10 54.01 -23.74
N ARG A 5 -14.88 53.74 -23.27
CA ARG A 5 -14.27 52.38 -23.29
C ARG A 5 -14.63 51.67 -21.99
N ARG A 6 -15.58 50.74 -22.07
CA ARG A 6 -15.86 49.81 -20.97
C ARG A 6 -14.78 48.71 -20.97
N PHE A 7 -13.98 48.71 -19.94
CA PHE A 7 -13.08 47.57 -19.65
C PHE A 7 -13.90 46.47 -19.03
N ILE A 8 -14.01 45.33 -19.73
CA ILE A 8 -14.57 44.09 -19.19
C ILE A 8 -13.43 43.37 -18.49
N THR A 9 -13.46 43.35 -17.17
CA THR A 9 -12.55 42.59 -16.32
C THR A 9 -13.07 41.14 -16.31
N LEU A 10 -12.41 40.20 -17.05
CA LEU A 10 -12.65 38.79 -16.93
C LEU A 10 -12.03 38.31 -15.60
N ALA A 11 -12.87 38.02 -14.63
CA ALA A 11 -12.47 37.28 -13.43
C ALA A 11 -12.33 35.83 -13.80
N LEU A 12 -11.08 35.34 -13.90
CA LEU A 12 -10.77 33.89 -13.96
C LEU A 12 -11.11 33.28 -12.60
N LEU A 13 -12.27 32.63 -12.54
CA LEU A 13 -12.65 31.77 -11.42
C LEU A 13 -11.85 30.47 -11.55
N GLY A 14 -10.70 30.38 -10.87
CA GLY A 14 -9.94 29.15 -10.73
C GLY A 14 -10.76 28.14 -9.93
N LEU A 15 -11.41 27.18 -10.60
CA LEU A 15 -11.99 26.01 -9.96
C LEU A 15 -10.85 25.20 -9.34
N LEU A 16 -10.67 25.34 -8.04
CA LEU A 16 -9.98 24.36 -7.20
C LEU A 16 -10.83 23.08 -7.21
N LEU A 17 -10.56 22.18 -8.14
CA LEU A 17 -10.99 20.78 -8.04
C LEU A 17 -10.27 20.15 -6.84
N SER A 18 -10.83 20.34 -5.65
CA SER A 18 -10.54 19.48 -4.52
C SER A 18 -10.96 18.06 -4.92
N SER A 19 -9.99 17.23 -5.25
CA SER A 19 -10.19 15.80 -5.44
C SER A 19 -10.78 15.26 -4.14
N ILE A 20 -12.09 14.99 -4.13
CA ILE A 20 -12.71 14.17 -3.11
C ILE A 20 -12.18 12.75 -3.36
N LEU A 21 -10.96 12.47 -2.89
CA LEU A 21 -10.56 11.10 -2.63
C LEU A 21 -11.44 10.66 -1.45
N GLY A 22 -12.33 9.72 -1.70
CA GLY A 22 -13.16 9.14 -0.65
C GLY A 22 -12.25 8.67 0.49
N ALA A 23 -12.70 8.86 1.73
CA ALA A 23 -11.99 8.35 2.90
C ALA A 23 -11.70 6.86 2.70
N ALA A 24 -10.51 6.41 3.10
CA ALA A 24 -10.18 4.99 3.06
C ALA A 24 -11.21 4.19 3.87
N PRO A 25 -11.49 2.93 3.48
CA PRO A 25 -12.40 2.09 4.23
C PRO A 25 -11.96 1.96 5.69
N LYS A 26 -12.92 1.98 6.62
CA LYS A 26 -12.65 1.73 8.04
C LYS A 26 -12.19 0.29 8.24
N ALA A 27 -11.40 0.07 9.30
CA ALA A 27 -11.11 -1.27 9.77
C ALA A 27 -12.41 -1.92 10.29
N ASP A 28 -12.85 -3.00 9.64
CA ASP A 28 -14.11 -3.71 9.96
C ASP A 28 -13.85 -5.21 10.00
N LEU A 29 -13.67 -5.76 11.21
CA LEU A 29 -13.27 -7.15 11.38
C LEU A 29 -14.24 -8.13 10.70
N TRP A 30 -13.69 -8.99 9.84
CA TRP A 30 -14.38 -10.19 9.38
C TRP A 30 -14.02 -11.37 10.30
N PRO A 31 -14.89 -11.76 11.29
CA PRO A 31 -14.51 -12.64 12.40
C PRO A 31 -14.02 -14.03 11.98
N ARG A 32 -14.44 -14.52 10.80
CA ARG A 32 -13.98 -15.78 10.23
C ARG A 32 -12.47 -15.88 10.18
N TRP A 33 -11.77 -14.80 9.81
CA TRP A 33 -10.34 -14.78 9.56
C TRP A 33 -9.48 -14.57 10.82
N ASP A 34 -10.13 -14.34 11.96
CA ASP A 34 -9.43 -14.31 13.25
C ASP A 34 -9.09 -15.72 13.79
N ARG A 35 -9.60 -16.77 13.13
CA ARG A 35 -9.24 -18.16 13.48
C ARG A 35 -7.80 -18.45 13.06
N HIS A 36 -7.05 -19.07 13.96
CA HIS A 36 -5.68 -19.52 13.76
C HIS A 36 -5.38 -20.74 14.62
N ASP A 37 -4.28 -21.41 14.38
CA ASP A 37 -3.74 -22.48 15.22
C ASP A 37 -2.40 -22.05 15.79
N ALA A 38 -2.39 -21.62 17.05
CA ALA A 38 -1.18 -21.13 17.72
C ALA A 38 -0.10 -22.23 17.87
N ALA A 39 -0.47 -23.51 17.81
CA ALA A 39 0.46 -24.62 17.87
C ALA A 39 1.02 -25.03 16.48
N SER A 40 0.51 -24.42 15.40
CA SER A 40 0.94 -24.76 14.05
C SER A 40 2.41 -24.43 13.81
N THR A 41 3.13 -25.39 13.29
CA THR A 41 4.51 -25.26 12.83
C THR A 41 4.61 -25.21 11.30
N ALA A 42 3.45 -25.20 10.62
CA ALA A 42 3.39 -25.16 9.17
C ALA A 42 4.07 -23.91 8.62
N LYS A 43 4.84 -24.08 7.57
CA LYS A 43 5.53 -23.01 6.85
C LYS A 43 5.14 -23.07 5.38
N LEU A 44 4.87 -21.92 4.80
CA LEU A 44 4.48 -21.84 3.40
C LEU A 44 5.71 -21.66 2.49
N ASP A 45 5.66 -22.30 1.33
CA ASP A 45 6.68 -22.14 0.30
C ASP A 45 6.38 -20.90 -0.57
N HIS A 46 7.15 -19.86 -0.36
CA HIS A 46 7.09 -18.60 -1.13
C HIS A 46 8.17 -18.52 -2.22
N SER A 47 8.89 -19.58 -2.51
CA SER A 47 10.03 -19.59 -3.44
C SER A 47 9.69 -19.09 -4.85
N ALA A 48 8.46 -19.33 -5.33
CA ALA A 48 8.02 -18.82 -6.63
C ALA A 48 7.86 -17.29 -6.62
N TRP A 49 7.36 -16.73 -5.52
CA TRP A 49 7.27 -15.27 -5.33
C TRP A 49 8.66 -14.65 -5.16
N ASP A 50 9.54 -15.26 -4.40
CA ASP A 50 10.94 -14.83 -4.29
C ASP A 50 11.65 -14.81 -5.65
N ARG A 51 11.46 -15.84 -6.49
CA ARG A 51 12.01 -15.85 -7.86
C ARG A 51 11.47 -14.70 -8.72
N PHE A 52 10.17 -14.43 -8.63
CA PHE A 52 9.56 -13.29 -9.34
C PHE A 52 10.18 -11.97 -8.88
N LEU A 53 10.26 -11.72 -7.57
CA LEU A 53 10.83 -10.51 -6.99
C LEU A 53 12.30 -10.35 -7.39
N ASN A 54 13.11 -11.39 -7.23
CA ASN A 54 14.54 -11.35 -7.60
C ASN A 54 14.76 -11.10 -9.10
N ARG A 55 13.82 -11.50 -9.95
CA ARG A 55 13.94 -11.34 -11.40
C ARG A 55 13.51 -9.96 -11.88
N TYR A 56 12.43 -9.39 -11.32
CA TYR A 56 11.74 -8.24 -11.87
C TYR A 56 11.75 -6.99 -10.98
N LEU A 57 12.12 -7.12 -9.71
CA LEU A 57 12.19 -5.97 -8.81
C LEU A 57 13.58 -5.31 -8.90
N VAL A 58 13.59 -4.03 -9.26
CA VAL A 58 14.77 -3.16 -9.25
C VAL A 58 14.81 -2.44 -7.91
N THR A 59 15.87 -2.64 -7.14
CA THR A 59 15.99 -2.13 -5.76
C THR A 59 17.08 -1.11 -5.57
N ASP A 60 17.88 -0.90 -6.61
CA ASP A 60 19.01 0.05 -6.66
C ASP A 60 18.69 1.30 -7.49
N HIS A 61 17.39 1.56 -7.74
CA HIS A 61 17.00 2.75 -8.47
C HIS A 61 17.38 4.03 -7.68
N PRO A 62 17.95 5.06 -8.35
CA PRO A 62 18.45 6.27 -7.67
C PRO A 62 17.41 7.03 -6.85
N SER A 63 16.12 6.85 -7.14
CA SER A 63 15.05 7.44 -6.32
C SER A 63 14.86 6.77 -4.97
N GLY A 64 15.49 5.64 -4.67
CA GLY A 64 15.21 4.83 -3.48
C GLY A 64 13.86 4.10 -3.49
N ILE A 65 13.14 4.15 -4.62
CA ILE A 65 11.85 3.48 -4.79
C ILE A 65 12.08 2.18 -5.55
N ASN A 66 11.68 1.07 -4.97
CA ASN A 66 11.71 -0.22 -5.65
C ASN A 66 10.70 -0.24 -6.80
N ARG A 67 11.17 -0.64 -7.99
CA ARG A 67 10.38 -0.62 -9.22
C ARG A 67 10.23 -2.01 -9.79
N VAL A 68 9.09 -2.29 -10.39
CA VAL A 68 8.82 -3.58 -11.03
C VAL A 68 8.88 -3.42 -12.54
N ARG A 69 9.71 -4.20 -13.21
CA ARG A 69 9.81 -4.23 -14.68
C ARG A 69 8.66 -5.05 -15.27
N TYR A 70 7.45 -4.48 -15.22
CA TYR A 70 6.23 -5.17 -15.68
C TYR A 70 6.31 -5.57 -17.16
N GLY A 71 6.87 -4.70 -18.01
CA GLY A 71 7.00 -4.95 -19.44
C GLY A 71 7.95 -6.10 -19.80
N ASP A 72 8.85 -6.47 -18.88
CA ASP A 72 9.81 -7.57 -19.09
C ASP A 72 9.27 -8.93 -18.65
N VAL A 73 8.10 -8.98 -17.98
CA VAL A 73 7.56 -10.22 -17.43
C VAL A 73 7.13 -11.17 -18.54
N THR A 74 7.83 -12.31 -18.64
CA THR A 74 7.52 -13.31 -19.63
C THR A 74 6.24 -14.08 -19.30
N GLU A 75 5.60 -14.65 -20.31
CA GLU A 75 4.39 -15.46 -20.16
C GLU A 75 4.61 -16.69 -19.25
N GLU A 76 5.81 -17.26 -19.27
CA GLU A 76 6.20 -18.33 -18.35
C GLU A 76 6.17 -17.89 -16.89
N HIS A 77 6.77 -16.73 -16.59
CA HIS A 77 6.83 -16.21 -15.23
C HIS A 77 5.47 -15.64 -14.77
N ARG A 78 4.65 -15.17 -15.70
CA ARG A 78 3.26 -14.81 -15.41
C ARG A 78 2.46 -16.03 -14.96
N ARG A 79 2.55 -17.16 -15.69
CA ARG A 79 1.92 -18.43 -15.28
C ARG A 79 2.47 -18.96 -13.95
N ALA A 80 3.77 -18.81 -13.71
CA ALA A 80 4.36 -19.19 -12.41
C ALA A 80 3.81 -18.35 -11.24
N LEU A 81 3.60 -17.06 -11.44
CA LEU A 81 2.95 -16.17 -10.47
C LEU A 81 1.48 -16.57 -10.24
N GLU A 82 0.74 -16.87 -11.30
CA GLU A 82 -0.65 -17.34 -11.21
C GLU A 82 -0.73 -18.64 -10.39
N SER A 83 0.10 -19.64 -10.73
CA SER A 83 0.16 -20.90 -9.98
C SER A 83 0.57 -20.72 -8.51
N TYR A 84 1.37 -19.71 -8.21
CA TYR A 84 1.68 -19.34 -6.81
C TYR A 84 0.45 -18.80 -6.09
N ILE A 85 -0.30 -17.88 -6.71
CA ILE A 85 -1.53 -17.32 -6.17
C ILE A 85 -2.56 -18.43 -5.95
N GLU A 86 -2.74 -19.34 -6.91
CA GLU A 86 -3.65 -20.49 -6.79
C GLU A 86 -3.29 -21.39 -5.61
N ARG A 87 -1.99 -21.67 -5.40
CA ARG A 87 -1.56 -22.47 -4.22
C ARG A 87 -1.86 -21.75 -2.91
N LEU A 88 -1.69 -20.43 -2.85
CA LEU A 88 -2.08 -19.67 -1.66
C LEU A 88 -3.58 -19.74 -1.42
N GLN A 89 -4.40 -19.60 -2.47
CA GLN A 89 -5.86 -19.74 -2.35
C GLN A 89 -6.28 -21.12 -1.82
N GLY A 90 -5.58 -22.17 -2.21
CA GLY A 90 -5.80 -23.54 -1.71
C GLY A 90 -5.26 -23.80 -0.30
N THR A 91 -4.60 -22.82 0.34
CA THR A 91 -4.01 -23.00 1.67
C THR A 91 -5.07 -22.83 2.76
N PRO A 92 -5.18 -23.76 3.73
CA PRO A 92 -6.06 -23.61 4.88
C PRO A 92 -5.46 -22.58 5.88
N VAL A 93 -5.60 -21.29 5.56
CA VAL A 93 -4.98 -20.20 6.30
C VAL A 93 -5.42 -20.15 7.77
N SER A 94 -6.64 -20.58 8.07
CA SER A 94 -7.15 -20.68 9.46
C SER A 94 -6.42 -21.72 10.33
N ARG A 95 -5.55 -22.55 9.75
CA ARG A 95 -4.71 -23.54 10.44
C ARG A 95 -3.26 -23.12 10.60
N LEU A 96 -2.89 -21.93 10.18
CA LEU A 96 -1.57 -21.36 10.39
C LEU A 96 -1.48 -20.68 11.75
N ASN A 97 -0.27 -20.53 12.30
CA ASN A 97 -0.04 -19.65 13.42
C ASN A 97 -0.15 -18.18 12.98
N ARG A 98 -0.18 -17.26 13.93
CA ARG A 98 -0.50 -15.85 13.68
C ARG A 98 0.53 -15.13 12.80
N GLU A 99 1.79 -15.43 12.97
CA GLU A 99 2.88 -14.84 12.20
C GLU A 99 2.86 -15.32 10.75
N GLU A 100 2.65 -16.62 10.54
CA GLU A 100 2.57 -17.19 9.20
C GLU A 100 1.29 -16.74 8.47
N GLN A 101 0.18 -16.54 9.21
CA GLN A 101 -1.04 -15.96 8.66
C GLN A 101 -0.81 -14.53 8.14
N MET A 102 -0.13 -13.69 8.93
CA MET A 102 0.14 -12.31 8.50
C MET A 102 1.01 -12.28 7.25
N ALA A 103 2.07 -13.08 7.25
CA ALA A 103 2.95 -13.24 6.08
C ALA A 103 2.19 -13.73 4.85
N TYR A 104 1.29 -14.71 5.01
CA TYR A 104 0.42 -15.21 3.95
C TYR A 104 -0.42 -14.08 3.34
N TRP A 105 -1.15 -13.30 4.15
CA TRP A 105 -2.04 -12.25 3.65
C TRP A 105 -1.28 -11.12 2.96
N ILE A 106 -0.12 -10.73 3.49
CA ILE A 106 0.74 -9.72 2.87
C ILE A 106 1.24 -10.20 1.50
N ASN A 107 1.76 -11.42 1.41
CA ASN A 107 2.25 -11.96 0.14
C ASN A 107 1.12 -12.13 -0.89
N LEU A 108 -0.04 -12.62 -0.46
CA LEU A 108 -1.20 -12.79 -1.34
C LEU A 108 -1.66 -11.44 -1.90
N TYR A 109 -1.80 -10.41 -1.05
CA TYR A 109 -2.15 -9.05 -1.48
C TYR A 109 -1.16 -8.51 -2.54
N ASN A 110 0.14 -8.60 -2.24
CA ASN A 110 1.17 -8.06 -3.11
C ASN A 110 1.26 -8.83 -4.45
N ALA A 111 1.19 -10.16 -4.41
CA ALA A 111 1.22 -10.98 -5.62
C ALA A 111 -0.01 -10.73 -6.52
N VAL A 112 -1.20 -10.60 -5.94
CA VAL A 112 -2.43 -10.30 -6.67
C VAL A 112 -2.38 -8.88 -7.24
N THR A 113 -1.86 -7.92 -6.51
CA THR A 113 -1.67 -6.54 -7.02
C THR A 113 -0.78 -6.54 -8.25
N VAL A 114 0.36 -7.25 -8.22
CA VAL A 114 1.25 -7.41 -9.39
C VAL A 114 0.53 -8.10 -10.54
N ARG A 115 -0.19 -9.19 -10.30
CA ARG A 115 -0.99 -9.88 -11.33
C ARG A 115 -1.98 -8.92 -12.01
N VAL A 116 -2.73 -8.13 -11.22
CA VAL A 116 -3.69 -7.15 -11.74
C VAL A 116 -3.02 -6.13 -12.67
N ILE A 117 -1.83 -5.65 -12.31
CA ILE A 117 -1.06 -4.78 -13.22
C ILE A 117 -0.69 -5.52 -14.50
N LEU A 118 -0.15 -6.74 -14.40
CA LEU A 118 0.25 -7.53 -15.59
C LEU A 118 -0.93 -7.83 -16.52
N ASP A 119 -2.13 -8.04 -15.97
CA ASP A 119 -3.35 -8.29 -16.74
C ASP A 119 -3.82 -7.07 -17.56
N HIS A 120 -3.39 -5.87 -17.16
CA HIS A 120 -3.83 -4.61 -17.77
C HIS A 120 -2.67 -3.77 -18.30
N TYR A 121 -1.46 -4.32 -18.29
CA TYR A 121 -0.28 -3.62 -18.77
C TYR A 121 -0.30 -3.45 -20.32
N PRO A 122 0.09 -2.28 -20.86
CA PRO A 122 0.60 -1.12 -20.12
C PRO A 122 -0.50 -0.23 -19.53
N VAL A 123 -0.27 0.24 -18.29
CA VAL A 123 -1.18 1.15 -17.59
C VAL A 123 -0.40 2.18 -16.79
N ALA A 124 -0.82 3.44 -16.81
CA ALA A 124 -0.09 4.51 -16.13
C ALA A 124 -0.28 4.51 -14.60
N SER A 125 -1.31 3.84 -14.10
CA SER A 125 -1.67 3.78 -12.68
C SER A 125 -2.68 2.68 -12.42
N ILE A 126 -2.57 2.00 -11.28
CA ILE A 126 -3.57 1.02 -10.82
C ILE A 126 -4.98 1.62 -10.70
N THR A 127 -5.09 2.92 -10.41
CA THR A 127 -6.37 3.63 -10.31
C THR A 127 -7.13 3.73 -11.64
N LYS A 128 -6.47 3.40 -12.76
CA LYS A 128 -7.10 3.35 -14.10
C LYS A 128 -7.68 1.96 -14.41
N ILE A 129 -7.39 0.96 -13.58
CA ILE A 129 -7.91 -0.40 -13.73
C ILE A 129 -9.23 -0.47 -12.97
N ASN A 130 -10.34 -0.36 -13.71
CA ASN A 130 -11.66 -0.35 -13.09
C ASN A 130 -12.30 -1.74 -13.18
N LEU A 131 -12.08 -2.57 -12.15
CA LEU A 131 -12.67 -3.90 -11.99
C LEU A 131 -13.82 -3.92 -10.99
N SER A 132 -14.03 -2.84 -10.26
CA SER A 132 -15.10 -2.73 -9.25
C SER A 132 -16.43 -2.39 -9.93
N SER A 133 -17.49 -3.11 -9.60
CA SER A 133 -18.84 -2.82 -10.05
C SER A 133 -19.40 -1.61 -9.29
N GLY A 134 -19.47 -0.46 -9.94
CA GLY A 134 -20.09 0.75 -9.37
C GLY A 134 -19.67 2.04 -10.08
N LEU A 135 -20.58 3.03 -10.10
CA LEU A 135 -20.36 4.33 -10.74
C LEU A 135 -19.19 5.15 -10.11
N PHE A 136 -18.71 4.77 -8.93
CA PHE A 136 -17.68 5.48 -8.18
C PHE A 136 -16.46 4.62 -7.81
N GLY A 137 -16.41 3.35 -8.23
CA GLY A 137 -15.28 2.46 -7.97
C GLY A 137 -14.05 2.87 -8.78
N ARG A 138 -13.01 3.35 -8.10
CA ARG A 138 -11.70 3.58 -8.72
C ARG A 138 -10.76 2.45 -8.33
N GLY A 139 -10.07 1.86 -9.31
CA GLY A 139 -9.12 0.78 -9.08
C GLY A 139 -9.77 -0.59 -8.90
N PRO A 140 -8.94 -1.64 -8.66
CA PRO A 140 -9.40 -3.02 -8.58
C PRO A 140 -9.74 -3.50 -7.16
N TRP A 141 -9.60 -2.66 -6.13
CA TRP A 141 -9.55 -3.10 -4.73
C TRP A 141 -10.83 -3.74 -4.20
N GLU A 142 -12.02 -3.36 -4.70
CA GLU A 142 -13.30 -3.96 -4.30
C GLU A 142 -13.64 -5.24 -5.06
N ALA A 143 -12.96 -5.50 -6.19
CA ALA A 143 -13.23 -6.67 -7.01
C ALA A 143 -12.89 -7.96 -6.25
N LYS A 144 -13.78 -8.94 -6.28
CA LYS A 144 -13.57 -10.26 -5.67
C LYS A 144 -12.66 -11.10 -6.55
N LEU A 145 -11.35 -10.87 -6.42
CA LEU A 145 -10.30 -11.43 -7.25
C LEU A 145 -9.77 -12.78 -6.76
N LEU A 146 -10.15 -13.17 -5.56
CA LEU A 146 -9.63 -14.32 -4.83
C LEU A 146 -10.76 -15.16 -4.25
N GLU A 147 -10.47 -16.46 -4.04
CA GLU A 147 -11.30 -17.33 -3.22
C GLU A 147 -10.39 -18.10 -2.25
N VAL A 148 -10.59 -17.91 -0.94
CA VAL A 148 -9.83 -18.56 0.13
C VAL A 148 -10.80 -19.24 1.07
N GLU A 149 -10.59 -20.52 1.36
CA GLU A 149 -11.48 -21.35 2.20
C GLU A 149 -12.97 -21.20 1.84
N GLY A 150 -13.28 -21.08 0.53
CA GLY A 150 -14.65 -20.96 0.00
C GLY A 150 -15.24 -19.55 0.07
N GLU A 151 -14.50 -18.56 0.54
CA GLU A 151 -14.96 -17.16 0.58
C GLU A 151 -14.33 -16.34 -0.55
N LYS A 152 -15.16 -15.57 -1.24
CA LYS A 152 -14.68 -14.61 -2.24
C LYS A 152 -14.16 -13.32 -1.58
N ILE A 153 -12.91 -12.99 -1.84
CA ILE A 153 -12.16 -11.95 -1.16
C ILE A 153 -11.65 -10.91 -2.17
N SER A 154 -11.72 -9.65 -1.79
CA SER A 154 -11.10 -8.53 -2.50
C SER A 154 -9.80 -8.10 -1.80
N LEU A 155 -9.00 -7.25 -2.46
CA LEU A 155 -7.85 -6.62 -1.83
C LEU A 155 -8.25 -5.75 -0.62
N ASN A 156 -9.39 -5.04 -0.72
CA ASN A 156 -9.95 -4.29 0.40
C ASN A 156 -10.35 -5.19 1.58
N ASP A 157 -10.88 -6.38 1.34
CA ASP A 157 -11.15 -7.32 2.44
C ASP A 157 -9.84 -7.73 3.13
N VAL A 158 -8.79 -8.05 2.36
CA VAL A 158 -7.49 -8.43 2.93
C VAL A 158 -6.92 -7.33 3.81
N GLU A 159 -6.92 -6.09 3.33
CA GLU A 159 -6.35 -4.96 4.07
C GLU A 159 -7.26 -4.52 5.22
N HIS A 160 -8.54 -4.23 4.95
CA HIS A 160 -9.39 -3.48 5.87
C HIS A 160 -10.26 -4.38 6.76
N ARG A 161 -10.45 -5.65 6.38
CA ARG A 161 -11.27 -6.57 7.16
C ARG A 161 -10.49 -7.74 7.76
N ILE A 162 -9.21 -7.89 7.37
CA ILE A 162 -8.34 -8.95 7.88
C ILE A 162 -7.11 -8.35 8.55
N LEU A 163 -6.17 -7.79 7.78
CA LEU A 163 -4.88 -7.36 8.31
C LEU A 163 -5.00 -6.27 9.37
N ARG A 164 -5.65 -5.15 9.06
CA ARG A 164 -5.77 -4.01 9.99
C ARG A 164 -6.46 -4.36 11.30
N PRO A 165 -7.68 -4.97 11.29
CA PRO A 165 -8.42 -5.21 12.53
C PRO A 165 -7.88 -6.38 13.37
N ILE A 166 -7.24 -7.38 12.76
CA ILE A 166 -6.73 -8.57 13.49
C ILE A 166 -5.41 -8.23 14.19
N TRP A 167 -4.43 -7.66 13.49
CA TRP A 167 -3.11 -7.38 14.07
C TRP A 167 -3.02 -6.02 14.76
N LYS A 168 -3.80 -5.04 14.31
CA LYS A 168 -3.77 -3.66 14.85
C LYS A 168 -2.35 -3.08 14.87
N ASP A 169 -1.56 -3.45 13.88
CA ASP A 169 -0.18 -3.03 13.71
C ASP A 169 -0.09 -2.05 12.54
N PRO A 170 0.19 -0.75 12.78
CA PRO A 170 0.28 0.24 11.71
C PRO A 170 1.38 -0.07 10.68
N ARG A 171 2.34 -0.96 10.99
CA ARG A 171 3.39 -1.36 10.06
C ARG A 171 2.85 -2.15 8.87
N VAL A 172 1.61 -2.66 8.95
CA VAL A 172 0.96 -3.32 7.80
C VAL A 172 0.90 -2.40 6.58
N HIS A 173 0.72 -1.09 6.81
CA HIS A 173 0.70 -0.10 5.74
C HIS A 173 2.03 0.04 4.99
N TYR A 174 3.15 -0.42 5.57
CA TYR A 174 4.45 -0.44 4.91
C TYR A 174 4.78 -1.79 4.25
N ALA A 175 3.95 -2.80 4.46
CA ALA A 175 4.11 -4.14 3.90
C ALA A 175 3.26 -4.35 2.64
N LEU A 176 2.16 -3.61 2.48
CA LEU A 176 1.26 -3.69 1.34
C LEU A 176 1.68 -2.71 0.25
N ASN A 177 1.83 -3.21 -0.98
CA ASN A 177 2.21 -2.41 -2.13
C ASN A 177 1.07 -2.35 -3.14
N CYS A 178 0.56 -1.15 -3.42
CA CYS A 178 -0.52 -0.89 -4.36
C CYS A 178 -0.02 -0.54 -5.78
N ALA A 179 1.19 -0.95 -6.14
CA ALA A 179 1.81 -0.72 -7.44
C ALA A 179 1.94 0.76 -7.84
N SER A 180 2.07 1.67 -6.88
CA SER A 180 2.32 3.09 -7.17
C SER A 180 3.66 3.57 -6.61
N THR A 181 4.21 4.64 -7.17
CA THR A 181 5.45 5.27 -6.67
C THR A 181 5.28 5.85 -5.28
N GLY A 182 4.05 6.25 -4.91
CA GLY A 182 3.71 6.69 -3.56
C GLY A 182 3.65 5.57 -2.53
N CYS A 183 3.54 4.30 -2.95
CA CYS A 183 3.51 3.15 -2.04
C CYS A 183 4.85 2.91 -1.33
N PRO A 184 4.83 2.27 -0.14
CA PRO A 184 6.01 1.65 0.44
C PRO A 184 6.69 0.67 -0.52
N ASN A 185 7.97 0.40 -0.32
CA ASN A 185 8.71 -0.52 -1.16
C ASN A 185 8.17 -1.95 -1.07
N LEU A 186 7.91 -2.56 -2.23
CA LEU A 186 7.79 -4.01 -2.29
C LEU A 186 9.13 -4.62 -1.86
N GLN A 187 9.10 -5.57 -0.90
CA GLN A 187 10.34 -6.17 -0.38
C GLN A 187 10.94 -7.13 -1.41
N GLN A 188 12.27 -7.30 -1.36
CA GLN A 188 13.01 -8.20 -2.27
C GLN A 188 12.72 -9.68 -2.08
N ARG A 189 12.12 -10.03 -0.97
CA ARG A 189 11.77 -11.41 -0.60
C ARG A 189 10.39 -11.44 -0.01
N ALA A 190 9.76 -12.61 -0.11
CA ALA A 190 8.49 -12.88 0.51
C ALA A 190 8.57 -12.73 2.05
N TYR A 191 7.46 -12.30 2.63
CA TYR A 191 7.25 -12.38 4.07
C TYR A 191 7.08 -13.86 4.48
N THR A 192 7.61 -14.20 5.63
CA THR A 192 7.43 -15.49 6.32
C THR A 192 7.25 -15.21 7.80
N GLY A 193 6.67 -16.10 8.58
CA GLY A 193 6.62 -15.93 10.02
C GLY A 193 7.98 -15.63 10.67
N ALA A 194 9.05 -16.19 10.09
CA ALA A 194 10.41 -16.02 10.63
C ALA A 194 11.04 -14.64 10.36
N ASN A 195 10.68 -13.97 9.26
CA ASN A 195 11.25 -12.66 8.88
C ASN A 195 10.27 -11.50 9.09
N LEU A 196 9.05 -11.78 9.51
CA LEU A 196 7.93 -10.84 9.56
C LEU A 196 8.30 -9.54 10.28
N GLU A 197 8.72 -9.62 11.55
CA GLU A 197 9.06 -8.47 12.38
C GLU A 197 10.18 -7.62 11.77
N VAL A 198 11.22 -8.28 11.28
CA VAL A 198 12.37 -7.61 10.64
C VAL A 198 11.93 -6.83 9.39
N PHE A 199 11.04 -7.43 8.59
CA PHE A 199 10.57 -6.81 7.34
C PHE A 199 9.55 -5.70 7.59
N LEU A 200 8.70 -5.84 8.60
CA LEU A 200 7.78 -4.78 9.01
C LEU A 200 8.55 -3.54 9.51
N ASP A 201 9.53 -3.73 10.37
CA ASP A 201 10.38 -2.63 10.87
C ASP A 201 11.23 -2.01 9.76
N LYS A 202 11.80 -2.84 8.87
CA LYS A 202 12.54 -2.35 7.70
C LYS A 202 11.66 -1.49 6.81
N GLY A 203 10.46 -1.96 6.46
CA GLY A 203 9.51 -1.22 5.63
C GLY A 203 9.12 0.12 6.27
N ALA A 204 8.87 0.14 7.58
CA ALA A 204 8.57 1.35 8.32
C ALA A 204 9.74 2.36 8.27
N ARG A 205 10.97 1.91 8.55
CA ARG A 205 12.16 2.78 8.50
C ARG A 205 12.43 3.31 7.10
N GLU A 206 12.36 2.46 6.08
CA GLU A 206 12.55 2.87 4.70
C GLU A 206 11.55 3.93 4.27
N TYR A 207 10.27 3.73 4.60
CA TYR A 207 9.22 4.64 4.16
C TYR A 207 9.20 5.97 4.93
N VAL A 208 9.32 5.92 6.25
CA VAL A 208 9.34 7.12 7.10
C VAL A 208 10.51 8.05 6.74
N ASN A 209 11.66 7.50 6.42
CA ASN A 209 12.86 8.32 6.08
C ASN A 209 12.98 8.68 4.60
N HIS A 210 12.02 8.25 3.77
CA HIS A 210 12.00 8.60 2.36
C HIS A 210 11.10 9.82 2.10
N PRO A 211 11.47 10.75 1.19
CA PRO A 211 10.66 11.96 0.92
C PRO A 211 9.21 11.69 0.55
N ARG A 212 8.87 10.54 -0.07
CA ARG A 212 7.47 10.16 -0.34
C ARG A 212 6.65 9.82 0.91
N GLY A 213 7.31 9.44 2.01
CA GLY A 213 6.68 9.18 3.31
C GLY A 213 6.61 10.42 4.18
N THR A 214 7.77 11.09 4.34
CA THR A 214 7.91 12.24 5.23
C THR A 214 8.97 13.19 4.69
N PHE A 215 8.61 14.44 4.43
CA PHE A 215 9.60 15.46 4.08
C PHE A 215 9.17 16.85 4.52
N PHE A 216 10.13 17.76 4.56
CA PHE A 216 9.89 19.17 4.84
C PHE A 216 10.08 20.01 3.58
N ARG A 217 9.05 20.74 3.19
CA ARG A 217 9.12 21.78 2.16
C ARG A 217 9.28 23.12 2.86
N GLY A 218 10.54 23.56 3.06
CA GLY A 218 10.86 24.66 3.98
C GLY A 218 10.47 24.27 5.40
N GLU A 219 9.64 25.09 6.06
CA GLU A 219 9.13 24.83 7.40
C GLU A 219 7.85 23.97 7.43
N ARG A 220 7.28 23.63 6.28
CA ARG A 220 6.05 22.86 6.21
C ARG A 220 6.35 21.37 6.16
N LEU A 221 5.77 20.61 7.07
CA LEU A 221 5.80 19.16 7.02
C LEU A 221 4.81 18.64 5.96
N VAL A 222 5.30 17.78 5.09
CA VAL A 222 4.50 17.09 4.09
C VAL A 222 4.63 15.59 4.34
N LEU A 223 3.51 14.95 4.54
CA LEU A 223 3.42 13.51 4.78
C LEU A 223 2.75 12.80 3.60
N SER A 224 3.00 11.52 3.47
CA SER A 224 2.20 10.67 2.61
C SER A 224 0.72 10.71 3.02
N SER A 225 -0.18 10.71 2.04
CA SER A 225 -1.63 10.58 2.31
C SER A 225 -2.01 9.28 3.03
N ILE A 226 -1.15 8.27 3.08
CA ILE A 226 -1.35 7.06 3.89
C ILE A 226 -1.63 7.43 5.35
N TYR A 227 -0.92 8.41 5.91
CA TYR A 227 -1.10 8.84 7.30
C TYR A 227 -2.42 9.60 7.55
N ASP A 228 -3.00 10.18 6.52
CA ASP A 228 -4.33 10.79 6.59
C ASP A 228 -5.44 9.76 6.38
N TRP A 229 -5.31 8.93 5.36
CA TRP A 229 -6.30 7.90 5.03
C TRP A 229 -6.50 6.89 6.14
N PHE A 230 -5.42 6.49 6.80
CA PHE A 230 -5.40 5.45 7.84
C PHE A 230 -5.07 6.02 9.23
N ARG A 231 -5.42 7.27 9.47
CA ARG A 231 -5.11 7.97 10.72
C ARG A 231 -5.53 7.21 11.97
N GLU A 232 -6.65 6.47 11.90
CA GLU A 232 -7.15 5.63 12.99
C GLU A 232 -6.12 4.59 13.45
N ASP A 233 -5.33 4.05 12.53
CA ASP A 233 -4.30 3.06 12.83
C ASP A 233 -3.03 3.69 13.45
N PHE A 234 -2.93 5.02 13.42
CA PHE A 234 -1.87 5.83 14.04
C PHE A 234 -2.41 6.66 15.24
N ASP A 235 -3.15 6.04 16.13
CA ASP A 235 -3.78 6.64 17.33
C ASP A 235 -4.83 7.75 17.01
N GLY A 236 -5.39 7.79 15.82
CA GLY A 236 -6.54 8.63 15.45
C GLY A 236 -6.26 10.13 15.35
N SER A 237 -5.03 10.60 15.56
CA SER A 237 -4.68 12.02 15.58
C SER A 237 -3.38 12.32 14.83
N GLU A 238 -3.17 13.60 14.47
CA GLU A 238 -1.88 14.04 13.90
C GLU A 238 -0.73 13.84 14.87
N GLU A 239 -0.98 14.03 16.17
CA GLU A 239 0.02 13.75 17.19
C GLU A 239 0.38 12.27 17.27
N GLY A 240 -0.60 11.38 17.13
CA GLY A 240 -0.37 9.93 17.04
C GLY A 240 0.50 9.58 15.82
N VAL A 241 0.21 10.18 14.67
CA VAL A 241 1.05 10.05 13.47
C VAL A 241 2.47 10.51 13.74
N LEU A 242 2.68 11.69 14.32
CA LEU A 242 4.02 12.21 14.65
C LEU A 242 4.78 11.29 15.61
N ARG A 243 4.11 10.76 16.65
CA ARG A 243 4.72 9.78 17.57
C ARG A 243 5.17 8.52 16.83
N HIS A 244 4.33 8.02 15.92
CA HIS A 244 4.66 6.85 15.10
C HIS A 244 5.87 7.13 14.19
N LEU A 245 5.87 8.25 13.47
CA LEU A 245 6.99 8.64 12.61
C LEU A 245 8.31 8.72 13.39
N ARG A 246 8.31 9.37 14.54
CA ARG A 246 9.48 9.52 15.40
C ARG A 246 10.09 8.19 15.85
N ARG A 247 9.29 7.15 16.00
CA ARG A 247 9.76 5.80 16.33
C ARG A 247 10.71 5.21 15.27
N TYR A 248 10.51 5.59 13.99
CA TYR A 248 11.24 5.04 12.86
C TYR A 248 12.16 6.06 12.17
N ALA A 249 12.05 7.32 12.50
CA ALA A 249 12.81 8.40 11.92
C ALA A 249 14.32 8.28 12.24
N ALA A 250 15.16 8.62 11.27
CA ALA A 250 16.58 8.88 11.50
C ALA A 250 16.77 10.13 12.39
N ALA A 251 17.93 10.27 13.03
CA ALA A 251 18.17 11.29 14.05
C ALA A 251 17.79 12.71 13.60
N GLU A 252 18.23 13.13 12.40
CA GLU A 252 17.93 14.47 11.86
C GLU A 252 16.42 14.69 11.64
N LEU A 253 15.73 13.70 11.05
CA LEU A 253 14.29 13.77 10.86
C LEU A 253 13.55 13.77 12.19
N ASN A 254 13.98 12.94 13.15
CA ASN A 254 13.37 12.85 14.48
C ASN A 254 13.45 14.19 15.22
N GLU A 255 14.59 14.87 15.21
CA GLU A 255 14.77 16.18 15.82
C GLU A 255 13.81 17.23 15.22
N ARG A 256 13.66 17.24 13.91
CA ARG A 256 12.71 18.14 13.23
C ARG A 256 11.26 17.83 13.56
N LEU A 257 10.90 16.55 13.67
CA LEU A 257 9.54 16.12 14.03
C LEU A 257 9.21 16.42 15.51
N GLU A 258 10.18 16.32 16.40
CA GLU A 258 9.99 16.56 17.84
C GLU A 258 9.52 17.99 18.14
N ASN A 259 10.09 18.94 17.44
CA ASN A 259 9.83 20.36 17.64
C ASN A 259 8.74 20.90 16.68
N TYR A 260 8.08 20.04 15.92
CA TYR A 260 7.12 20.46 14.93
C TYR A 260 5.73 20.72 15.52
N SER A 261 5.21 21.93 15.31
CA SER A 261 3.87 22.34 15.73
C SER A 261 3.08 23.03 14.60
N GLY A 262 3.59 22.93 13.37
CA GLY A 262 2.96 23.54 12.18
C GLY A 262 1.83 22.70 11.60
N ARG A 263 1.27 23.18 10.49
CA ARG A 263 0.25 22.44 9.73
C ARG A 263 0.91 21.34 8.88
N ILE A 264 0.31 20.16 8.89
CA ILE A 264 0.69 19.04 8.05
C ILE A 264 -0.04 19.14 6.72
N SER A 265 0.67 18.85 5.63
CA SER A 265 0.09 18.65 4.28
C SER A 265 0.27 17.20 3.87
N TYR A 266 -0.60 16.70 3.00
CA TYR A 266 -0.59 15.31 2.57
C TYR A 266 -0.49 15.23 1.05
N GLU A 267 0.40 14.37 0.54
CA GLU A 267 0.61 14.15 -0.88
C GLU A 267 0.73 12.64 -1.17
N TYR A 268 0.39 12.22 -2.39
CA TYR A 268 0.54 10.85 -2.83
C TYR A 268 0.68 10.77 -4.34
N ASP A 269 1.64 9.97 -4.80
CA ASP A 269 1.87 9.76 -6.23
C ASP A 269 1.31 8.40 -6.66
N TRP A 270 0.26 8.43 -7.48
CA TRP A 270 -0.40 7.26 -8.03
C TRP A 270 0.22 6.73 -9.33
N SER A 271 1.32 7.33 -9.82
CA SER A 271 2.04 6.80 -10.98
C SER A 271 2.50 5.36 -10.73
N LEU A 272 2.48 4.52 -11.76
CA LEU A 272 2.92 3.12 -11.66
C LEU A 272 4.39 3.07 -11.17
N ASN A 273 4.71 2.14 -10.30
CA ASN A 273 6.04 1.89 -9.76
C ASN A 273 6.92 1.06 -10.74
N GLU A 274 7.05 1.56 -11.95
CA GLU A 274 7.81 0.95 -13.05
C GLU A 274 9.16 1.64 -13.29
#